data_a4e4062ba886ee5eeae8f15ac5bb2a04
#
_entry.id   a4e4062ba886ee5eeae8f15ac5bb2a04
#
_cell.length_a   1.000
_cell.length_b   1.000
_cell.length_c   1.000
_cell.angle_alpha   90.00
_cell.angle_beta   90.00
_cell.angle_gamma   90.00
#
_symmetry.space_group_name_H-M   'P 1'
#
loop_
_entity.id
_entity.type
_entity.pdbx_description
1 polymer ?
#
loop_
_entity_poly.entity_id
_entity_poly.type
_entity_poly.pdbx_seq_one_letter_code
_entity_poly.pdbx_strand_id
1 'polypeptide(L)'
;IIFFLLMCIVLLLVIVLYQQFVFRTGIQKKIQKISGKLKEITDTNSSERVMIFTENKELMELAAQINRLLENHLKVKADYCRSEIASKKMLSNISHDIKTPMTVILGYLEIMRINGISTDEMLGKIEQKAENVMELINQFFTLAKLESGDMDIELSRIDVCEVCRESTLDFYEILTSKNFQVDIDIPETSVYVHGNKEAIQRILFNLISNVIRYGADGKYLGINLRTDKNAVFIDVIDKGKGIDKNFATSVFDRLFTMEDSRNRNIQGNGLGLTISKNLALQLGGDIILDSTPNVKTVFSVKLKKCLTKYCERNL
;
A
#
# COMPACT_ATOMS: atom_id res chain seq x y z
N ILE A 1 47.47 15.34 69.08
CA ILE A 1 47.00 14.23 68.19
C ILE A 1 45.55 14.44 67.81
N ILE A 2 44.62 14.63 68.75
CA ILE A 2 43.17 14.79 68.49
C ILE A 2 42.87 16.03 67.59
N PHE A 3 43.48 17.15 67.84
CA PHE A 3 43.33 18.38 67.05
C PHE A 3 43.82 18.23 65.62
N PHE A 4 44.93 17.55 65.42
CA PHE A 4 45.46 17.25 64.08
C PHE A 4 44.52 16.29 63.29
N LEU A 5 43.97 15.28 63.96
CA LEU A 5 42.99 14.36 63.39
C LEU A 5 41.70 15.11 62.95
N LEU A 6 41.22 16.02 63.77
CA LEU A 6 40.03 16.83 63.49
C LEU A 6 40.26 17.77 62.29
N MET A 7 41.44 18.37 62.21
CA MET A 7 41.83 19.21 61.05
C MET A 7 41.91 18.40 59.75
N CYS A 8 42.43 17.16 59.80
CA CYS A 8 42.46 16.28 58.63
C CYS A 8 41.06 15.85 58.19
N ILE A 9 40.12 15.58 59.12
CA ILE A 9 38.73 15.27 58.77
C ILE A 9 38.01 16.45 58.11
N VAL A 10 38.19 17.68 58.63
CA VAL A 10 37.61 18.87 58.03
C VAL A 10 38.18 19.10 56.64
N LEU A 11 39.49 18.94 56.44
CA LEU A 11 40.11 19.06 55.11
C LEU A 11 39.56 18.06 54.12
N LEU A 12 39.42 16.78 54.52
CA LEU A 12 38.79 15.74 53.68
C LEU A 12 37.34 16.06 53.31
N LEU A 13 36.56 16.56 54.28
CA LEU A 13 35.18 16.99 54.01
C LEU A 13 35.10 18.12 52.99
N VAL A 14 35.99 19.13 53.11
CA VAL A 14 36.05 20.22 52.13
C VAL A 14 36.43 19.73 50.72
N ILE A 15 37.39 18.81 50.64
CA ILE A 15 37.78 18.20 49.35
C ILE A 15 36.62 17.42 48.73
N VAL A 16 35.88 16.62 49.49
CA VAL A 16 34.72 15.85 49.01
C VAL A 16 33.62 16.80 48.55
N LEU A 17 33.30 17.86 49.30
CA LEU A 17 32.29 18.83 48.93
C LEU A 17 32.69 19.60 47.67
N TYR A 18 33.97 19.98 47.53
CA TYR A 18 34.49 20.60 46.33
C TYR A 18 34.39 19.69 45.10
N GLN A 19 34.77 18.42 45.22
CA GLN A 19 34.63 17.44 44.15
C GLN A 19 33.17 17.24 43.73
N GLN A 20 32.23 17.11 44.69
CA GLN A 20 30.80 17.01 44.40
C GLN A 20 30.26 18.25 43.69
N PHE A 21 30.70 19.44 44.11
CA PHE A 21 30.31 20.71 43.46
C PHE A 21 30.79 20.79 42.02
N VAL A 22 32.05 20.45 41.75
CA VAL A 22 32.65 20.46 40.38
C VAL A 22 31.94 19.43 39.50
N PHE A 23 31.67 18.24 40.03
CA PHE A 23 30.98 17.20 39.30
C PHE A 23 29.53 17.60 38.94
N ARG A 24 28.81 18.18 39.90
CA ARG A 24 27.41 18.61 39.72
C ARG A 24 27.30 19.79 38.72
N THR A 25 28.17 20.75 38.78
CA THR A 25 28.20 21.87 37.81
C THR A 25 28.62 21.42 36.42
N GLY A 26 29.51 20.44 36.31
CA GLY A 26 29.89 19.81 35.03
C GLY A 26 28.75 19.12 34.35
N ILE A 27 27.96 18.32 35.08
CA ILE A 27 26.78 17.63 34.55
C ILE A 27 25.71 18.66 34.14
N GLN A 28 25.41 19.65 34.96
CA GLN A 28 24.41 20.68 34.63
C GLN A 28 24.73 21.42 33.33
N LYS A 29 25.98 21.80 33.10
CA LYS A 29 26.42 22.46 31.86
C LYS A 29 26.21 21.52 30.63
N LYS A 30 26.47 20.22 30.77
CA LYS A 30 26.26 19.25 29.70
C LYS A 30 24.77 19.08 29.38
N ILE A 31 23.91 18.99 30.39
CA ILE A 31 22.44 18.92 30.24
C ILE A 31 21.92 20.20 29.58
N GLN A 32 22.37 21.37 29.96
CA GLN A 32 21.99 22.63 29.31
C GLN A 32 22.38 22.65 27.83
N LYS A 33 23.57 22.13 27.49
CA LYS A 33 24.02 22.02 26.10
C LYS A 33 23.12 21.07 25.27
N ILE A 34 22.71 19.92 25.84
CA ILE A 34 21.76 19.00 25.22
C ILE A 34 20.45 19.75 24.97
N SER A 35 19.88 20.37 26.01
CA SER A 35 18.59 21.06 25.94
C SER A 35 18.63 22.21 24.91
N GLY A 36 19.70 22.99 24.90
CA GLY A 36 19.87 24.05 23.91
C GLY A 36 19.94 23.53 22.47
N LYS A 37 20.73 22.47 22.25
CA LYS A 37 20.83 21.87 20.92
C LYS A 37 19.51 21.21 20.47
N LEU A 38 18.80 20.57 21.41
CA LEU A 38 17.48 19.99 21.10
C LEU A 38 16.47 21.06 20.70
N LYS A 39 16.47 22.20 21.42
CA LYS A 39 15.62 23.33 21.08
C LYS A 39 15.96 23.89 19.69
N GLU A 40 17.23 24.09 19.40
CA GLU A 40 17.70 24.53 18.07
C GLU A 40 17.24 23.60 16.96
N ILE A 41 17.42 22.28 17.13
CA ILE A 41 16.97 21.24 16.16
C ILE A 41 15.45 21.31 15.96
N THR A 42 14.68 21.50 17.05
CA THR A 42 13.22 21.59 16.99
C THR A 42 12.75 22.85 16.29
N ASP A 43 13.35 23.99 16.61
CA ASP A 43 12.98 25.32 16.08
C ASP A 43 13.38 25.45 14.59
N THR A 44 14.51 24.88 14.18
CA THR A 44 15.03 24.96 12.80
C THR A 44 14.61 23.78 11.92
N ASN A 45 13.93 22.77 12.48
CA ASN A 45 13.63 21.51 11.78
C ASN A 45 14.89 20.87 11.15
N SER A 46 16.04 21.02 11.78
CA SER A 46 17.33 20.52 11.31
C SER A 46 17.41 18.99 11.49
N SER A 47 18.13 18.31 10.58
CA SER A 47 18.43 16.87 10.68
C SER A 47 19.71 16.58 11.49
N GLU A 48 20.22 17.57 12.24
CA GLU A 48 21.42 17.41 13.03
C GLU A 48 21.22 16.44 14.21
N ARG A 49 22.32 15.82 14.65
CA ARG A 49 22.34 14.95 15.81
C ARG A 49 22.85 15.69 17.05
N VAL A 50 22.35 15.29 18.21
CA VAL A 50 22.88 15.77 19.50
C VAL A 50 24.18 15.04 19.78
N MET A 51 25.31 15.75 19.69
CA MET A 51 26.64 15.23 20.02
C MET A 51 27.12 15.78 21.37
N ILE A 52 27.55 14.86 22.24
CA ILE A 52 28.08 15.21 23.57
C ILE A 52 29.38 14.45 23.79
N PHE A 53 30.42 15.23 24.15
CA PHE A 53 31.67 14.64 24.60
C PHE A 53 31.65 14.52 26.13
N THR A 54 31.48 13.28 26.61
CA THR A 54 31.38 12.98 28.04
C THR A 54 31.85 11.56 28.32
N GLU A 55 32.46 11.34 29.48
CA GLU A 55 32.79 10.02 29.99
C GLU A 55 31.65 9.40 30.81
N ASN A 56 30.60 10.20 31.10
CA ASN A 56 29.43 9.73 31.84
C ASN A 56 28.55 8.86 30.93
N LYS A 57 28.44 7.57 31.26
CA LYS A 57 27.71 6.57 30.49
C LYS A 57 26.22 6.89 30.37
N GLU A 58 25.61 7.39 31.42
CA GLU A 58 24.18 7.71 31.48
C GLU A 58 23.85 8.87 30.53
N LEU A 59 24.72 9.88 30.43
CA LEU A 59 24.55 11.00 29.50
C LEU A 59 24.78 10.57 28.05
N MET A 60 25.71 9.63 27.79
CA MET A 60 25.89 9.05 26.45
C MET A 60 24.67 8.25 26.02
N GLU A 61 24.13 7.44 26.92
CA GLU A 61 22.94 6.65 26.65
C GLU A 61 21.73 7.54 26.38
N LEU A 62 21.53 8.59 27.20
CA LEU A 62 20.47 9.58 26.98
C LEU A 62 20.59 10.26 25.61
N ALA A 63 21.79 10.67 25.24
CA ALA A 63 22.02 11.28 23.90
C ALA A 63 21.74 10.29 22.75
N ALA A 64 22.10 9.01 22.93
CA ALA A 64 21.79 7.96 21.97
C ALA A 64 20.28 7.75 21.81
N GLN A 65 19.52 7.70 22.91
CA GLN A 65 18.05 7.58 22.88
C GLN A 65 17.39 8.80 22.23
N ILE A 66 17.86 10.01 22.53
CA ILE A 66 17.39 11.24 21.90
C ILE A 66 17.63 11.18 20.38
N ASN A 67 18.83 10.81 19.94
CA ASN A 67 19.15 10.70 18.52
C ASN A 67 18.27 9.66 17.81
N ARG A 68 17.99 8.53 18.46
CA ARG A 68 17.07 7.50 17.93
C ARG A 68 15.64 8.05 17.77
N LEU A 69 15.15 8.83 18.73
CA LEU A 69 13.85 9.50 18.63
C LEU A 69 13.82 10.53 17.50
N LEU A 70 14.88 11.33 17.33
CA LEU A 70 14.99 12.27 16.24
C LEU A 70 15.01 11.58 14.86
N GLU A 71 15.75 10.48 14.71
CA GLU A 71 15.78 9.69 13.48
C GLU A 71 14.39 9.13 13.15
N ASN A 72 13.69 8.56 14.14
CA ASN A 72 12.34 8.07 13.95
C ASN A 72 11.37 9.20 13.57
N HIS A 73 11.48 10.36 14.21
CA HIS A 73 10.67 11.55 13.88
C HIS A 73 10.89 12.01 12.44
N LEU A 74 12.15 12.11 12.01
CA LEU A 74 12.50 12.48 10.64
C LEU A 74 11.95 11.46 9.61
N LYS A 75 12.03 10.17 9.92
CA LYS A 75 11.46 9.11 9.08
C LYS A 75 9.95 9.26 8.94
N VAL A 76 9.23 9.37 10.06
CA VAL A 76 7.77 9.55 10.06
C VAL A 76 7.37 10.80 9.28
N LYS A 77 8.09 11.91 9.46
CA LYS A 77 7.85 13.15 8.73
C LYS A 77 8.07 12.99 7.22
N ALA A 78 9.15 12.31 6.82
CA ALA A 78 9.42 12.03 5.41
C ALA A 78 8.34 11.15 4.77
N ASP A 79 7.90 10.11 5.49
CA ASP A 79 6.83 9.22 5.04
C ASP A 79 5.49 9.97 4.93
N TYR A 80 5.18 10.86 5.90
CA TYR A 80 4.01 11.73 5.83
C TYR A 80 4.04 12.67 4.61
N CYS A 81 5.16 13.35 4.39
CA CYS A 81 5.31 14.24 3.22
C CYS A 81 5.17 13.46 1.89
N ARG A 82 5.74 12.25 1.80
CA ARG A 82 5.57 11.39 0.61
C ARG A 82 4.10 11.02 0.40
N SER A 83 3.41 10.64 1.46
CA SER A 83 1.97 10.31 1.40
C SER A 83 1.14 11.52 0.98
N GLU A 84 1.42 12.71 1.50
CA GLU A 84 0.72 13.95 1.13
C GLU A 84 0.91 14.30 -0.36
N ILE A 85 2.16 14.22 -0.85
CA ILE A 85 2.48 14.46 -2.27
C ILE A 85 1.77 13.44 -3.16
N ALA A 86 1.79 12.16 -2.78
CA ALA A 86 1.10 11.09 -3.50
C ALA A 86 -0.41 11.33 -3.55
N SER A 87 -1.02 11.74 -2.43
CA SER A 87 -2.44 12.08 -2.35
C SER A 87 -2.82 13.27 -3.24
N LYS A 88 -2.03 14.36 -3.21
CA LYS A 88 -2.24 15.52 -4.10
C LYS A 88 -2.14 15.15 -5.58
N LYS A 89 -1.13 14.35 -5.94
CA LYS A 89 -0.96 13.84 -7.31
C LYS A 89 -2.14 12.96 -7.73
N MET A 90 -2.62 12.11 -6.83
CA MET A 90 -3.78 11.25 -7.07
C MET A 90 -5.04 12.08 -7.36
N LEU A 91 -5.36 13.09 -6.53
CA LEU A 91 -6.50 13.97 -6.75
C LEU A 91 -6.41 14.71 -8.09
N SER A 92 -5.23 15.19 -8.48
CA SER A 92 -5.01 15.84 -9.76
C SER A 92 -5.26 14.91 -10.94
N ASN A 93 -4.74 13.68 -10.88
CA ASN A 93 -4.91 12.70 -11.95
C ASN A 93 -6.38 12.25 -12.07
N ILE A 94 -7.06 11.96 -10.94
CA ILE A 94 -8.48 11.61 -10.95
C ILE A 94 -9.32 12.74 -11.55
N SER A 95 -9.04 13.99 -11.19
CA SER A 95 -9.73 15.15 -11.76
C SER A 95 -9.57 15.21 -13.28
N HIS A 96 -8.37 14.93 -13.79
CA HIS A 96 -8.10 14.85 -15.22
C HIS A 96 -8.86 13.70 -15.89
N ASP A 97 -8.83 12.51 -15.28
CA ASP A 97 -9.41 11.28 -15.83
C ASP A 97 -10.96 11.28 -15.78
N ILE A 98 -11.56 12.07 -14.87
CA ILE A 98 -12.99 12.38 -14.88
C ILE A 98 -13.32 13.42 -15.93
N LYS A 99 -12.51 14.48 -16.06
CA LYS A 99 -12.78 15.59 -17.00
C LYS A 99 -12.81 15.12 -18.44
N THR A 100 -11.93 14.21 -18.83
CA THR A 100 -11.82 13.73 -20.21
C THR A 100 -13.11 13.05 -20.71
N PRO A 101 -13.66 11.99 -20.07
CA PRO A 101 -14.92 11.38 -20.50
C PRO A 101 -16.12 12.34 -20.36
N MET A 102 -16.15 13.19 -19.33
CA MET A 102 -17.20 14.20 -19.19
C MET A 102 -17.22 15.18 -20.34
N THR A 103 -16.06 15.62 -20.84
CA THR A 103 -15.98 16.50 -22.02
C THR A 103 -16.52 15.79 -23.26
N VAL A 104 -16.28 14.49 -23.43
CA VAL A 104 -16.81 13.69 -24.53
C VAL A 104 -18.33 13.56 -24.44
N ILE A 105 -18.87 13.30 -23.24
CA ILE A 105 -20.33 13.24 -22.98
C ILE A 105 -20.98 14.56 -23.38
N LEU A 106 -20.46 15.68 -22.86
CA LEU A 106 -20.99 17.02 -23.16
C LEU A 106 -20.91 17.34 -24.65
N GLY A 107 -19.82 16.93 -25.32
CA GLY A 107 -19.68 17.11 -26.78
C GLY A 107 -20.74 16.35 -27.59
N TYR A 108 -21.03 15.08 -27.24
CA TYR A 108 -22.11 14.34 -27.91
C TYR A 108 -23.49 14.97 -27.66
N LEU A 109 -23.77 15.37 -26.40
CA LEU A 109 -25.02 16.03 -26.05
C LEU A 109 -25.20 17.36 -26.84
N GLU A 110 -24.12 18.12 -27.02
CA GLU A 110 -24.17 19.37 -27.79
C GLU A 110 -24.41 19.13 -29.29
N ILE A 111 -23.76 18.11 -29.88
CA ILE A 111 -24.00 17.69 -31.27
C ILE A 111 -25.46 17.28 -31.47
N MET A 112 -26.02 16.49 -30.54
CA MET A 112 -27.42 16.08 -30.59
C MET A 112 -28.37 17.28 -30.50
N ARG A 113 -28.04 18.26 -29.65
CA ARG A 113 -28.83 19.48 -29.50
C ARG A 113 -28.82 20.35 -30.75
N ILE A 114 -27.66 20.50 -31.40
CA ILE A 114 -27.51 21.35 -32.63
C ILE A 114 -28.18 20.69 -33.81
N ASN A 115 -28.00 19.39 -34.01
CA ASN A 115 -28.49 18.67 -35.18
C ASN A 115 -29.95 18.22 -35.04
N GLY A 116 -30.53 18.27 -33.84
CA GLY A 116 -31.86 17.76 -33.54
C GLY A 116 -32.01 16.22 -33.74
N ILE A 117 -30.90 15.52 -33.91
CA ILE A 117 -30.84 14.08 -34.17
C ILE A 117 -30.15 13.39 -33.02
N SER A 118 -30.86 12.44 -32.42
CA SER A 118 -30.29 11.47 -31.47
C SER A 118 -30.16 10.13 -32.18
N THR A 119 -28.96 9.58 -32.23
CA THR A 119 -28.75 8.21 -32.71
C THR A 119 -28.47 7.28 -31.56
N ASP A 120 -28.94 6.01 -31.63
CA ASP A 120 -28.66 4.99 -30.60
C ASP A 120 -27.16 4.78 -30.40
N GLU A 121 -26.35 4.97 -31.47
CA GLU A 121 -24.89 4.92 -31.37
C GLU A 121 -24.31 6.05 -30.49
N MET A 122 -24.82 7.26 -30.57
CA MET A 122 -24.38 8.38 -29.73
C MET A 122 -24.79 8.18 -28.29
N LEU A 123 -26.01 7.70 -28.04
CA LEU A 123 -26.51 7.39 -26.72
C LEU A 123 -25.65 6.29 -26.08
N GLY A 124 -25.36 5.19 -26.79
CA GLY A 124 -24.51 4.12 -26.31
C GLY A 124 -23.10 4.58 -25.95
N LYS A 125 -22.52 5.53 -26.72
CA LYS A 125 -21.21 6.13 -26.41
C LYS A 125 -21.25 7.00 -25.15
N ILE A 126 -22.36 7.76 -24.96
CA ILE A 126 -22.56 8.56 -23.74
C ILE A 126 -22.68 7.65 -22.53
N GLU A 127 -23.52 6.63 -22.61
CA GLU A 127 -23.75 5.66 -21.55
C GLU A 127 -22.44 4.97 -21.13
N GLN A 128 -21.69 4.43 -22.09
CA GLN A 128 -20.38 3.82 -21.83
C GLN A 128 -19.40 4.77 -21.14
N LYS A 129 -19.38 6.07 -21.53
CA LYS A 129 -18.49 7.05 -20.89
C LYS A 129 -18.96 7.42 -19.50
N ALA A 130 -20.27 7.48 -19.27
CA ALA A 130 -20.83 7.72 -17.93
C ALA A 130 -20.52 6.55 -16.97
N GLU A 131 -20.67 5.30 -17.44
CA GLU A 131 -20.29 4.11 -16.67
C GLU A 131 -18.81 4.12 -16.30
N ASN A 132 -17.92 4.46 -17.22
CA ASN A 132 -16.49 4.56 -16.94
C ASN A 132 -16.18 5.63 -15.85
N VAL A 133 -16.89 6.75 -15.85
CA VAL A 133 -16.74 7.79 -14.80
C VAL A 133 -17.22 7.24 -13.44
N MET A 134 -18.36 6.57 -13.42
CA MET A 134 -18.89 5.96 -12.18
C MET A 134 -17.96 4.90 -11.62
N GLU A 135 -17.40 4.06 -12.47
CA GLU A 135 -16.41 3.06 -12.06
C GLU A 135 -15.17 3.72 -11.43
N LEU A 136 -14.63 4.77 -12.06
CA LEU A 136 -13.48 5.53 -11.54
C LEU A 136 -13.79 6.14 -10.16
N ILE A 137 -14.95 6.75 -10.01
CA ILE A 137 -15.41 7.34 -8.74
C ILE A 137 -15.51 6.25 -7.67
N ASN A 138 -16.11 5.09 -7.99
CA ASN A 138 -16.26 3.97 -7.06
C ASN A 138 -14.89 3.38 -6.64
N GLN A 139 -13.94 3.28 -7.57
CA GLN A 139 -12.57 2.86 -7.27
C GLN A 139 -11.88 3.85 -6.33
N PHE A 140 -12.04 5.15 -6.56
CA PHE A 140 -11.50 6.19 -5.69
C PHE A 140 -12.06 6.14 -4.28
N PHE A 141 -13.40 6.08 -4.13
CA PHE A 141 -14.02 5.97 -2.80
C PHE A 141 -13.62 4.70 -2.07
N THR A 142 -13.48 3.59 -2.78
CA THR A 142 -12.99 2.34 -2.17
C THR A 142 -11.58 2.51 -1.65
N LEU A 143 -10.67 3.08 -2.46
CA LEU A 143 -9.30 3.30 -2.03
C LEU A 143 -9.24 4.25 -0.82
N ALA A 144 -10.02 5.34 -0.84
CA ALA A 144 -10.08 6.27 0.27
C ALA A 144 -10.54 5.61 1.58
N LYS A 145 -11.59 4.76 1.52
CA LYS A 145 -12.07 3.98 2.69
C LYS A 145 -11.05 2.95 3.18
N LEU A 146 -10.34 2.29 2.26
CA LEU A 146 -9.28 1.34 2.61
C LEU A 146 -8.11 2.03 3.33
N GLU A 147 -7.77 3.24 2.93
CA GLU A 147 -6.65 4.01 3.49
C GLU A 147 -6.98 4.69 4.82
N SER A 148 -8.21 5.16 5.00
CA SER A 148 -8.67 5.71 6.29
C SER A 148 -8.85 4.63 7.37
N GLY A 149 -8.89 3.35 6.98
CA GLY A 149 -9.23 2.26 7.88
C GLY A 149 -10.73 2.20 8.21
N ASP A 150 -11.57 2.98 7.51
CA ASP A 150 -13.03 3.03 7.72
C ASP A 150 -13.79 1.90 7.02
N MET A 151 -13.06 0.94 6.43
CA MET A 151 -13.67 -0.22 5.78
C MET A 151 -13.69 -1.40 6.74
N ASP A 152 -14.82 -1.60 7.42
CA ASP A 152 -15.07 -2.81 8.19
C ASP A 152 -15.31 -3.98 7.23
N ILE A 153 -14.31 -4.87 7.11
CA ILE A 153 -14.42 -6.09 6.33
C ILE A 153 -14.74 -7.23 7.30
N GLU A 154 -15.99 -7.65 7.30
CA GLU A 154 -16.40 -8.85 8.06
C GLU A 154 -15.70 -10.09 7.47
N LEU A 155 -14.89 -10.73 8.32
CA LEU A 155 -14.18 -11.93 7.94
C LEU A 155 -15.02 -13.16 8.26
N SER A 156 -15.24 -14.01 7.26
CA SER A 156 -15.98 -15.27 7.39
C SER A 156 -15.21 -16.45 6.78
N ARG A 157 -15.76 -17.64 6.93
CA ARG A 157 -15.22 -18.84 6.28
C ARG A 157 -15.70 -18.91 4.84
N ILE A 158 -14.78 -18.77 3.88
CA ILE A 158 -15.07 -18.70 2.44
C ILE A 158 -14.47 -19.92 1.73
N ASP A 159 -15.26 -20.60 0.89
CA ASP A 159 -14.75 -21.55 -0.09
C ASP A 159 -14.13 -20.81 -1.26
N VAL A 160 -12.80 -20.72 -1.26
CA VAL A 160 -12.08 -19.98 -2.28
C VAL A 160 -12.07 -20.67 -3.64
N CYS A 161 -12.29 -22.00 -3.69
CA CYS A 161 -12.44 -22.72 -4.96
C CYS A 161 -13.69 -22.27 -5.73
N GLU A 162 -14.79 -22.10 -5.01
CA GLU A 162 -16.06 -21.62 -5.59
C GLU A 162 -15.92 -20.17 -6.07
N VAL A 163 -15.34 -19.28 -5.22
CA VAL A 163 -15.10 -17.88 -5.60
C VAL A 163 -14.23 -17.76 -6.85
N CYS A 164 -13.18 -18.57 -6.98
CA CYS A 164 -12.35 -18.56 -8.19
C CYS A 164 -13.12 -18.99 -9.43
N ARG A 165 -13.96 -20.04 -9.33
CA ARG A 165 -14.78 -20.51 -10.46
C ARG A 165 -15.82 -19.46 -10.88
N GLU A 166 -16.59 -18.92 -9.92
CA GLU A 166 -17.56 -17.84 -10.17
C GLU A 166 -16.89 -16.65 -10.85
N SER A 167 -15.80 -16.11 -10.25
CA SER A 167 -15.10 -14.96 -10.79
C SER A 167 -14.51 -15.20 -12.19
N THR A 168 -14.13 -16.42 -12.53
CA THR A 168 -13.65 -16.75 -13.89
C THR A 168 -14.79 -16.83 -14.88
N LEU A 169 -15.94 -17.36 -14.46
CA LEU A 169 -17.14 -17.46 -15.29
C LEU A 169 -17.70 -16.09 -15.68
N ASP A 170 -17.60 -15.08 -14.80
CA ASP A 170 -18.03 -13.70 -15.08
C ASP A 170 -17.33 -13.11 -16.30
N PHE A 171 -16.14 -13.62 -16.64
CA PHE A 171 -15.37 -13.17 -17.81
C PHE A 171 -15.49 -14.08 -19.03
N TYR A 172 -16.34 -15.13 -18.98
CA TYR A 172 -16.42 -16.13 -20.04
C TYR A 172 -16.69 -15.54 -21.42
N GLU A 173 -17.68 -14.68 -21.54
CA GLU A 173 -18.07 -14.07 -22.82
C GLU A 173 -16.95 -13.23 -23.42
N ILE A 174 -16.30 -12.38 -22.61
CA ILE A 174 -15.24 -11.50 -23.09
C ILE A 174 -13.96 -12.28 -23.43
N LEU A 175 -13.63 -13.32 -22.66
CA LEU A 175 -12.49 -14.19 -22.94
C LEU A 175 -12.68 -14.97 -24.22
N THR A 176 -13.90 -15.51 -24.44
CA THR A 176 -14.28 -16.24 -25.66
C THR A 176 -14.26 -15.31 -26.87
N SER A 177 -14.86 -14.12 -26.79
CA SER A 177 -14.89 -13.14 -27.90
C SER A 177 -13.50 -12.67 -28.33
N LYS A 178 -12.55 -12.62 -27.38
CA LYS A 178 -11.16 -12.25 -27.64
C LYS A 178 -10.24 -13.43 -27.95
N ASN A 179 -10.78 -14.66 -28.02
CA ASN A 179 -10.04 -15.89 -28.27
C ASN A 179 -8.90 -16.13 -27.27
N PHE A 180 -9.17 -15.96 -25.98
CA PHE A 180 -8.23 -16.32 -24.91
C PHE A 180 -8.26 -17.85 -24.70
N GLN A 181 -7.08 -18.45 -24.53
CA GLN A 181 -6.95 -19.77 -23.96
C GLN A 181 -7.05 -19.65 -22.44
N VAL A 182 -8.01 -20.34 -21.84
CA VAL A 182 -8.22 -20.33 -20.39
C VAL A 182 -7.82 -21.70 -19.82
N ASP A 183 -6.95 -21.67 -18.81
CA ASP A 183 -6.46 -22.88 -18.11
C ASP A 183 -6.77 -22.72 -16.61
N ILE A 184 -7.55 -23.67 -16.06
CA ILE A 184 -8.06 -23.61 -14.69
C ILE A 184 -7.59 -24.85 -13.94
N ASP A 185 -6.69 -24.65 -12.96
CA ASP A 185 -6.19 -25.69 -12.07
C ASP A 185 -6.65 -25.39 -10.63
N ILE A 186 -7.90 -25.75 -10.34
CA ILE A 186 -8.55 -25.55 -9.05
C ILE A 186 -8.96 -26.92 -8.50
N PRO A 187 -8.59 -27.29 -7.26
CA PRO A 187 -8.98 -28.54 -6.64
C PRO A 187 -10.50 -28.76 -6.67
N GLU A 188 -10.93 -30.01 -6.86
CA GLU A 188 -12.35 -30.39 -6.74
C GLU A 188 -12.84 -30.28 -5.30
N THR A 189 -11.95 -30.52 -4.33
CA THR A 189 -12.24 -30.41 -2.90
C THR A 189 -12.22 -28.95 -2.45
N SER A 190 -13.23 -28.57 -1.67
CA SER A 190 -13.33 -27.21 -1.11
C SER A 190 -12.09 -26.84 -0.28
N VAL A 191 -11.57 -25.66 -0.53
CA VAL A 191 -10.47 -25.04 0.24
C VAL A 191 -11.00 -23.79 0.90
N TYR A 192 -10.93 -23.77 2.25
CA TYR A 192 -11.46 -22.66 3.04
C TYR A 192 -10.39 -21.69 3.50
N VAL A 193 -10.70 -20.41 3.36
CA VAL A 193 -9.91 -19.29 3.89
C VAL A 193 -10.73 -18.48 4.88
N HIS A 194 -10.05 -17.75 5.76
CA HIS A 194 -10.69 -16.74 6.60
C HIS A 194 -10.60 -15.41 5.84
N GLY A 195 -11.72 -14.94 5.31
CA GLY A 195 -11.74 -13.78 4.42
C GLY A 195 -13.13 -13.21 4.23
N ASN A 196 -13.29 -12.42 3.18
CA ASN A 196 -14.54 -11.83 2.73
C ASN A 196 -14.73 -12.12 1.25
N LYS A 197 -15.93 -12.63 0.87
CA LYS A 197 -16.22 -13.08 -0.51
C LYS A 197 -16.07 -11.93 -1.50
N GLU A 198 -16.70 -10.80 -1.21
CA GLU A 198 -16.73 -9.62 -2.09
C GLU A 198 -15.33 -9.02 -2.29
N ALA A 199 -14.51 -9.01 -1.22
CA ALA A 199 -13.14 -8.53 -1.31
C ALA A 199 -12.28 -9.45 -2.19
N ILE A 200 -12.42 -10.78 -2.06
CA ILE A 200 -11.70 -11.76 -2.90
C ILE A 200 -12.16 -11.67 -4.35
N GLN A 201 -13.47 -11.59 -4.59
CA GLN A 201 -14.02 -11.40 -5.94
C GLN A 201 -13.50 -10.13 -6.58
N ARG A 202 -13.44 -9.01 -5.83
CA ARG A 202 -12.90 -7.75 -6.32
C ARG A 202 -11.42 -7.82 -6.66
N ILE A 203 -10.62 -8.53 -5.87
CA ILE A 203 -9.20 -8.79 -6.17
C ILE A 203 -9.10 -9.55 -7.50
N LEU A 204 -9.84 -10.66 -7.65
CA LEU A 204 -9.81 -11.48 -8.85
C LEU A 204 -10.31 -10.73 -10.07
N PHE A 205 -11.39 -9.95 -9.94
CA PHE A 205 -11.90 -9.10 -11.02
C PHE A 205 -10.82 -8.14 -11.53
N ASN A 206 -10.11 -7.45 -10.63
CA ASN A 206 -9.03 -6.55 -11.01
C ASN A 206 -7.87 -7.28 -11.71
N LEU A 207 -7.46 -8.45 -11.19
CA LEU A 207 -6.35 -9.22 -11.76
C LEU A 207 -6.72 -9.79 -13.14
N ILE A 208 -7.91 -10.39 -13.29
CA ILE A 208 -8.38 -10.95 -14.57
C ILE A 208 -8.58 -9.81 -15.60
N SER A 209 -9.16 -8.68 -15.19
CA SER A 209 -9.28 -7.50 -16.05
C SER A 209 -7.92 -6.99 -16.55
N ASN A 210 -6.90 -7.04 -15.69
CA ASN A 210 -5.53 -6.68 -16.08
C ASN A 210 -4.96 -7.67 -17.11
N VAL A 211 -5.21 -8.99 -16.97
CA VAL A 211 -4.81 -9.98 -17.96
C VAL A 211 -5.47 -9.69 -19.30
N ILE A 212 -6.78 -9.42 -19.34
CA ILE A 212 -7.52 -9.12 -20.57
C ILE A 212 -7.01 -7.83 -21.23
N ARG A 213 -6.57 -6.85 -20.44
CA ARG A 213 -6.12 -5.53 -20.91
C ARG A 213 -4.65 -5.53 -21.34
N TYR A 214 -3.78 -6.08 -20.52
CA TYR A 214 -2.32 -5.99 -20.70
C TYR A 214 -1.68 -7.30 -21.20
N GLY A 215 -2.33 -8.44 -20.95
CA GLY A 215 -1.94 -9.76 -21.44
C GLY A 215 -2.53 -10.15 -22.78
N ALA A 216 -3.23 -9.23 -23.47
CA ALA A 216 -3.96 -9.51 -24.72
C ALA A 216 -3.07 -10.09 -25.83
N ASP A 217 -1.80 -9.72 -25.89
CA ASP A 217 -0.86 -10.25 -26.89
C ASP A 217 -0.60 -11.75 -26.69
N GLY A 218 -0.59 -12.22 -25.45
CA GLY A 218 -0.40 -13.63 -25.10
C GLY A 218 -1.67 -14.49 -25.21
N LYS A 219 -2.86 -13.87 -25.22
CA LYS A 219 -4.17 -14.52 -25.27
C LYS A 219 -4.31 -15.74 -24.34
N TYR A 220 -3.76 -15.63 -23.14
CA TYR A 220 -3.74 -16.69 -22.15
C TYR A 220 -4.14 -16.18 -20.78
N LEU A 221 -5.04 -16.90 -20.12
CA LEU A 221 -5.41 -16.72 -18.72
C LEU A 221 -5.25 -18.07 -18.00
N GLY A 222 -4.38 -18.12 -17.01
CA GLY A 222 -4.27 -19.25 -16.09
C GLY A 222 -4.80 -18.85 -14.71
N ILE A 223 -5.63 -19.71 -14.10
CA ILE A 223 -6.04 -19.60 -12.71
C ILE A 223 -5.62 -20.89 -12.00
N ASN A 224 -4.67 -20.78 -11.06
CA ASN A 224 -4.18 -21.93 -10.33
C ASN A 224 -4.33 -21.68 -8.81
N LEU A 225 -4.87 -22.66 -8.08
CA LEU A 225 -5.06 -22.62 -6.65
C LEU A 225 -4.14 -23.61 -5.96
N ARG A 226 -3.14 -23.09 -5.25
CA ARG A 226 -2.15 -23.87 -4.49
C ARG A 226 -2.40 -23.73 -3.00
N THR A 227 -2.16 -24.80 -2.25
CA THR A 227 -2.27 -24.77 -0.78
C THR A 227 -0.96 -25.17 -0.13
N ASP A 228 -0.60 -24.45 0.92
CA ASP A 228 0.47 -24.79 1.84
C ASP A 228 -0.12 -25.08 3.24
N LYS A 229 0.73 -25.40 4.22
CA LYS A 229 0.29 -25.71 5.60
C LYS A 229 -0.63 -24.64 6.19
N ASN A 230 -0.30 -23.35 6.03
CA ASN A 230 -0.98 -22.23 6.66
C ASN A 230 -1.52 -21.20 5.68
N ALA A 231 -1.32 -21.38 4.38
CA ALA A 231 -1.68 -20.39 3.36
C ALA A 231 -2.33 -21.06 2.14
N VAL A 232 -3.15 -20.28 1.47
CA VAL A 232 -3.72 -20.58 0.15
C VAL A 232 -3.20 -19.50 -0.80
N PHE A 233 -2.80 -19.92 -2.00
CA PHE A 233 -2.34 -19.03 -3.05
C PHE A 233 -3.25 -19.18 -4.26
N ILE A 234 -3.76 -18.07 -4.75
CA ILE A 234 -4.48 -17.98 -6.01
C ILE A 234 -3.56 -17.29 -7.00
N ASP A 235 -3.08 -18.04 -7.98
CA ASP A 235 -2.20 -17.52 -9.03
C ASP A 235 -3.03 -17.14 -10.23
N VAL A 236 -2.98 -15.87 -10.63
CA VAL A 236 -3.54 -15.36 -11.89
C VAL A 236 -2.38 -15.15 -12.85
N ILE A 237 -2.42 -15.84 -13.98
CA ILE A 237 -1.28 -15.99 -14.89
C ILE A 237 -1.63 -15.46 -16.26
N ASP A 238 -0.77 -14.63 -16.84
CA ASP A 238 -0.81 -14.24 -18.25
C ASP A 238 0.53 -14.53 -18.95
N LYS A 239 0.48 -14.58 -20.30
CA LYS A 239 1.63 -14.74 -21.19
C LYS A 239 1.83 -13.52 -22.09
N GLY A 240 1.51 -12.32 -21.59
CA GLY A 240 1.67 -11.05 -22.28
C GLY A 240 3.11 -10.54 -22.28
N LYS A 241 3.26 -9.21 -22.46
CA LYS A 241 4.57 -8.51 -22.49
C LYS A 241 5.38 -8.66 -21.20
N GLY A 242 4.71 -8.98 -20.10
CA GLY A 242 5.33 -9.07 -18.79
C GLY A 242 5.65 -7.70 -18.17
N ILE A 243 6.27 -7.75 -16.99
CA ILE A 243 6.62 -6.58 -16.18
C ILE A 243 8.12 -6.63 -15.90
N ASP A 244 8.82 -5.54 -16.20
CA ASP A 244 10.24 -5.41 -15.88
C ASP A 244 10.47 -5.42 -14.38
N LYS A 245 11.55 -6.07 -13.91
CA LYS A 245 11.90 -6.19 -12.49
C LYS A 245 12.02 -4.84 -11.77
N ASN A 246 12.43 -3.80 -12.48
CA ASN A 246 12.55 -2.45 -11.93
C ASN A 246 11.17 -1.86 -11.52
N PHE A 247 10.09 -2.34 -12.12
CA PHE A 247 8.73 -1.89 -11.82
C PHE A 247 7.95 -2.86 -10.92
N ALA A 248 8.50 -4.02 -10.57
CA ALA A 248 7.79 -5.07 -9.84
C ALA A 248 7.22 -4.62 -8.47
N THR A 249 7.89 -3.68 -7.80
CA THR A 249 7.40 -3.07 -6.56
C THR A 249 6.42 -1.93 -6.82
N SER A 250 6.66 -1.15 -7.87
CA SER A 250 5.91 0.07 -8.17
C SER A 250 4.56 -0.20 -8.85
N VAL A 251 4.32 -1.41 -9.38
CA VAL A 251 3.02 -1.74 -10.00
C VAL A 251 1.84 -1.69 -9.02
N PHE A 252 2.12 -1.79 -7.72
CA PHE A 252 1.14 -1.66 -6.66
C PHE A 252 0.99 -0.22 -6.14
N ASP A 253 1.85 0.71 -6.61
CA ASP A 253 1.75 2.12 -6.24
C ASP A 253 0.52 2.76 -6.91
N ARG A 254 -0.04 3.77 -6.23
CA ARG A 254 -1.22 4.49 -6.72
C ARG A 254 -0.96 5.12 -8.07
N LEU A 255 -1.88 4.92 -9.01
CA LEU A 255 -1.85 5.52 -10.35
C LEU A 255 -0.61 5.15 -11.18
N PHE A 256 0.03 4.04 -10.81
CA PHE A 256 1.11 3.52 -11.62
C PHE A 256 0.55 2.93 -12.91
N THR A 257 1.06 3.39 -14.04
CA THR A 257 0.79 2.84 -15.37
C THR A 257 2.09 2.70 -16.12
N MET A 258 2.30 1.56 -16.76
CA MET A 258 3.54 1.28 -17.52
C MET A 258 3.54 1.93 -18.91
N GLU A 259 2.40 2.43 -19.38
CA GLU A 259 2.28 2.96 -20.72
C GLU A 259 2.43 4.48 -20.74
N ASP A 260 3.29 4.95 -21.63
CA ASP A 260 3.30 6.33 -22.10
C ASP A 260 1.92 6.67 -22.68
N SER A 261 1.42 7.85 -22.37
CA SER A 261 0.09 8.42 -22.61
C SER A 261 -0.45 8.37 -24.06
N ARG A 262 0.16 7.61 -24.95
CA ARG A 262 -0.14 7.60 -26.39
C ARG A 262 -1.24 6.63 -26.82
N ASN A 263 -1.56 5.59 -26.02
CA ASN A 263 -2.58 4.61 -26.39
C ASN A 263 -3.80 4.69 -25.47
N ARG A 264 -4.64 5.71 -25.70
CA ARG A 264 -5.84 6.04 -24.90
C ARG A 264 -6.89 4.92 -24.82
N ASN A 265 -6.82 3.91 -25.67
CA ASN A 265 -7.81 2.82 -25.72
C ASN A 265 -7.53 1.67 -24.74
N ILE A 266 -6.32 1.62 -24.15
CA ILE A 266 -5.90 0.54 -23.24
C ILE A 266 -5.66 1.06 -21.81
N GLN A 267 -5.77 2.37 -21.60
CA GLN A 267 -5.39 3.05 -20.37
C GLN A 267 -6.25 2.60 -19.18
N GLY A 268 -5.61 1.92 -18.22
CA GLY A 268 -6.17 1.66 -16.90
C GLY A 268 -5.88 2.84 -15.97
N ASN A 269 -6.76 3.04 -14.98
CA ASN A 269 -6.67 4.16 -14.04
C ASN A 269 -5.55 3.98 -12.98
N GLY A 270 -4.77 2.87 -13.04
CA GLY A 270 -3.68 2.58 -12.11
C GLY A 270 -4.11 2.39 -10.64
N LEU A 271 -5.42 2.19 -10.38
CA LEU A 271 -5.96 2.01 -9.04
C LEU A 271 -6.26 0.55 -8.70
N GLY A 272 -6.52 -0.30 -9.70
CA GLY A 272 -6.96 -1.68 -9.49
C GLY A 272 -5.97 -2.52 -8.69
N LEU A 273 -4.67 -2.51 -9.04
CA LEU A 273 -3.65 -3.28 -8.31
C LEU A 273 -3.41 -2.74 -6.90
N THR A 274 -3.46 -1.41 -6.71
CA THR A 274 -3.36 -0.79 -5.39
C THR A 274 -4.53 -1.21 -4.49
N ILE A 275 -5.77 -1.18 -5.01
CA ILE A 275 -6.96 -1.64 -4.29
C ILE A 275 -6.83 -3.13 -3.94
N SER A 276 -6.42 -3.97 -4.90
CA SER A 276 -6.24 -5.40 -4.68
C SER A 276 -5.21 -5.70 -3.59
N LYS A 277 -4.07 -5.00 -3.60
CA LYS A 277 -3.02 -5.13 -2.59
C LYS A 277 -3.53 -4.76 -1.20
N ASN A 278 -4.22 -3.62 -1.07
CA ASN A 278 -4.78 -3.17 0.20
C ASN A 278 -5.86 -4.14 0.72
N LEU A 279 -6.76 -4.63 -0.14
CA LEU A 279 -7.74 -5.64 0.24
C LEU A 279 -7.07 -6.92 0.73
N ALA A 280 -6.07 -7.43 0.01
CA ALA A 280 -5.34 -8.62 0.42
C ALA A 280 -4.66 -8.44 1.80
N LEU A 281 -4.06 -7.26 2.05
CA LEU A 281 -3.46 -6.93 3.35
C LEU A 281 -4.51 -6.86 4.47
N GLN A 282 -5.69 -6.29 4.24
CA GLN A 282 -6.78 -6.26 5.22
C GLN A 282 -7.34 -7.65 5.52
N LEU A 283 -7.33 -8.57 4.54
CA LEU A 283 -7.64 -10.00 4.74
C LEU A 283 -6.51 -10.75 5.49
N GLY A 284 -5.44 -10.06 5.88
CA GLY A 284 -4.27 -10.64 6.55
C GLY A 284 -3.41 -11.49 5.63
N GLY A 285 -3.53 -11.28 4.32
CA GLY A 285 -2.76 -11.91 3.25
C GLY A 285 -1.80 -10.95 2.56
N ASP A 286 -1.50 -11.21 1.29
CA ASP A 286 -0.64 -10.37 0.44
C ASP A 286 -0.87 -10.67 -1.04
N ILE A 287 -0.36 -9.82 -1.96
CA ILE A 287 -0.24 -10.11 -3.39
C ILE A 287 1.24 -10.02 -3.77
N ILE A 288 1.72 -11.09 -4.39
CA ILE A 288 3.12 -11.23 -4.84
C ILE A 288 3.11 -11.25 -6.37
N LEU A 289 4.04 -10.52 -6.97
CA LEU A 289 4.28 -10.51 -8.41
C LEU A 289 5.55 -11.27 -8.74
N ASP A 290 5.44 -12.23 -9.66
CA ASP A 290 6.55 -12.86 -10.34
C ASP A 290 6.36 -12.70 -11.85
N SER A 291 7.27 -12.00 -12.52
CA SER A 291 7.16 -11.76 -13.95
C SER A 291 8.50 -11.91 -14.65
N THR A 292 8.44 -12.60 -15.77
CA THR A 292 9.54 -12.68 -16.74
C THR A 292 9.06 -12.06 -18.04
N PRO A 293 9.62 -10.92 -18.48
CA PRO A 293 9.20 -10.21 -19.68
C PRO A 293 9.10 -11.13 -20.90
N ASN A 294 8.00 -11.02 -21.65
CA ASN A 294 7.66 -11.81 -22.84
C ASN A 294 7.56 -13.35 -22.62
N VAL A 295 7.47 -13.78 -21.37
CA VAL A 295 7.31 -15.21 -21.03
C VAL A 295 6.01 -15.41 -20.26
N LYS A 296 5.94 -14.85 -19.05
CA LYS A 296 4.73 -14.93 -18.20
C LYS A 296 4.76 -13.89 -17.09
N THR A 297 3.56 -13.49 -16.66
CA THR A 297 3.34 -12.75 -15.41
C THR A 297 2.44 -13.56 -14.50
N VAL A 298 2.78 -13.64 -13.24
CA VAL A 298 2.01 -14.33 -12.20
C VAL A 298 1.74 -13.37 -11.06
N PHE A 299 0.47 -13.09 -10.80
CA PHE A 299 0.03 -12.44 -9.58
C PHE A 299 -0.49 -13.50 -8.62
N SER A 300 0.22 -13.70 -7.51
CA SER A 300 -0.13 -14.68 -6.48
C SER A 300 -0.81 -13.99 -5.31
N VAL A 301 -2.11 -14.20 -5.13
CA VAL A 301 -2.88 -13.74 -3.97
C VAL A 301 -2.70 -14.74 -2.84
N LYS A 302 -2.04 -14.35 -1.77
CA LYS A 302 -1.80 -15.16 -0.58
C LYS A 302 -2.88 -14.86 0.46
N LEU A 303 -3.58 -15.88 0.94
CA LEU A 303 -4.60 -15.79 1.98
C LEU A 303 -4.31 -16.77 3.12
N LYS A 304 -4.82 -16.50 4.32
CA LYS A 304 -4.71 -17.41 5.46
C LYS A 304 -5.68 -18.57 5.30
N LYS A 305 -5.15 -19.81 5.37
CA LYS A 305 -5.95 -21.03 5.35
C LYS A 305 -6.78 -21.14 6.62
N CYS A 306 -8.06 -21.44 6.48
CA CYS A 306 -8.92 -21.78 7.62
C CYS A 306 -8.62 -23.20 8.06
N LEU A 307 -7.94 -23.36 9.20
CA LEU A 307 -7.71 -24.68 9.80
C LEU A 307 -8.97 -25.11 10.54
N THR A 308 -9.52 -26.26 10.21
CA THR A 308 -10.79 -26.85 10.69
C THR A 308 -11.00 -26.81 12.22
N LYS A 309 -9.94 -26.69 13.02
CA LYS A 309 -10.01 -26.64 14.49
C LYS A 309 -10.36 -25.27 15.11
N TYR A 310 -10.33 -24.16 14.36
CA TYR A 310 -10.54 -22.81 14.89
C TYR A 310 -11.85 -22.15 14.46
N CYS A 311 -12.54 -22.70 13.44
CA CYS A 311 -13.78 -22.11 12.92
C CYS A 311 -15.05 -22.49 13.70
N GLU A 312 -15.00 -23.49 14.61
CA GLU A 312 -16.17 -23.95 15.38
C GLU A 312 -16.38 -23.20 16.71
N ARG A 313 -15.51 -22.27 17.11
CA ARG A 313 -15.60 -21.59 18.42
C ARG A 313 -16.17 -20.18 18.39
N ASN A 314 -16.55 -19.66 17.23
CA ASN A 314 -17.11 -18.30 17.09
C ASN A 314 -18.41 -18.30 16.26
N LEU A 315 -19.24 -19.34 16.38
CA LEU A 315 -20.65 -19.35 15.99
C LEU A 315 -21.52 -19.32 17.24
#